data_b6b16c760016812a0061c3352c8ac29a
#
_entry.id   b6b16c760016812a0061c3352c8ac29a
#
_cell.length_a   1.000
_cell.length_b   1.000
_cell.length_c   1.000
_cell.angle_alpha   90.00
_cell.angle_beta   90.00
_cell.angle_gamma   90.00
#
_symmetry.space_group_name_H-M   'P 1'
#
loop_
_entity.id
_entity.type
_entity.pdbx_description
1 polymer ?
#
loop_
_entity_poly.entity_id
_entity_poly.type
_entity_poly.pdbx_seq_one_letter_code
_entity_poly.pdbx_strand_id
1 'polypeptide(L)'
;MLKKKLSILFITLLFLFFALFAAPHNKTVKIIDVISPIHFITENKDFKINDFSCFDIYFSENNRALAKNLNITEEEAFVAGNLGKYWAENLLKGRKVYIKGNDLIYYRHSYLTKFLYSGFCLKNGKPFNNEAFEKRLTQIRKGNYVVLNPDNNEIYKPSDKAVKSLKNYLVVRKRHLPRTNKKTKTAETKPEIVFGKGNIKIFFADSTKNLKPERSCSASICREIIDNIKKAHNTIDIAVYGYSRIPEIEAALKSALSRGVKIRLVYDLNSKGENIYPDTSILTSLLTNNKSDGKSQMANSIMHNKFYIFDNKTVITGSANLSHTDMSGYNTNSVIVINSEDAAKIYTAEFEQMYNGKFHIDKTKTDRKSIKFDNTVLNIYFSPQDKSLRNGVIPLIKGAKNYIFIPTFLITDKNVTDALINAKNRGVDIKIIADALNASAIHSKHKELRENGILVKTENYAGKMHSKSMIIDDMYTVIGSMNFSNSGENKNDENLVIIKDSEIAKFYKNFFLYQWSRIDDKWLKLNARAEGKDSFGSCSDGIDNNYDGLTDMEDPACK
;
A
#
# COMPACT_ATOMS: atom_id res chain seq x y z
N MET A 1 -56.32 51.56 29.56
CA MET A 1 -55.87 51.20 28.17
C MET A 1 -54.34 51.38 28.01
N LEU A 2 -53.71 52.35 28.57
CA LEU A 2 -52.26 52.63 28.37
C LEU A 2 -51.33 51.55 28.96
N LYS A 3 -51.64 50.98 30.15
CA LYS A 3 -50.82 49.91 30.76
C LYS A 3 -50.79 48.62 30.02
N LYS A 4 -51.86 48.22 29.28
CA LYS A 4 -51.90 47.02 28.43
C LYS A 4 -51.07 47.20 27.14
N LYS A 5 -51.00 48.41 26.59
CA LYS A 5 -50.19 48.68 25.37
C LYS A 5 -48.68 48.70 25.69
N LEU A 6 -48.31 49.21 26.94
CA LEU A 6 -46.90 49.16 27.34
C LEU A 6 -46.39 47.71 27.57
N SER A 7 -47.21 46.82 28.17
CA SER A 7 -46.84 45.43 28.38
C SER A 7 -46.69 44.64 27.10
N ILE A 8 -47.54 44.92 26.09
CA ILE A 8 -47.43 44.27 24.77
C ILE A 8 -46.17 44.77 24.04
N LEU A 9 -45.85 46.05 24.13
CA LEU A 9 -44.65 46.61 23.52
C LEU A 9 -43.37 46.05 24.15
N PHE A 10 -43.37 45.85 25.49
CA PHE A 10 -42.23 45.28 26.21
C PHE A 10 -42.04 43.79 25.88
N ILE A 11 -43.13 43.04 25.74
CA ILE A 11 -43.08 41.62 25.34
C ILE A 11 -42.65 41.47 23.89
N THR A 12 -43.12 42.32 22.98
CA THR A 12 -42.68 42.34 21.58
C THR A 12 -41.21 42.77 21.42
N LEU A 13 -40.74 43.74 22.21
CA LEU A 13 -39.33 44.13 22.25
C LEU A 13 -38.46 43.01 22.84
N LEU A 14 -38.94 42.29 23.89
CA LEU A 14 -38.24 41.12 24.44
C LEU A 14 -38.17 39.96 23.44
N PHE A 15 -39.26 39.72 22.70
CA PHE A 15 -39.24 38.70 21.63
C PHE A 15 -38.37 39.11 20.42
N LEU A 16 -38.34 40.41 20.06
CA LEU A 16 -37.39 40.89 19.04
C LEU A 16 -35.94 40.84 19.55
N PHE A 17 -35.70 41.09 20.86
CA PHE A 17 -34.38 40.96 21.46
C PHE A 17 -33.93 39.49 21.51
N PHE A 18 -34.83 38.55 21.84
CA PHE A 18 -34.54 37.12 21.78
C PHE A 18 -34.44 36.59 20.32
N ALA A 19 -35.19 37.14 19.38
CA ALA A 19 -35.06 36.79 17.95
C ALA A 19 -33.77 37.33 17.33
N LEU A 20 -33.23 38.44 17.80
CA LEU A 20 -31.93 38.99 17.39
C LEU A 20 -30.75 38.19 18.00
N PHE A 21 -30.98 37.40 19.07
CA PHE A 21 -29.98 36.50 19.67
C PHE A 21 -30.21 35.01 19.40
N ALA A 22 -31.26 34.68 18.63
CA ALA A 22 -31.36 33.34 18.07
C ALA A 22 -30.34 33.25 16.92
N ALA A 23 -29.08 33.06 17.28
CA ALA A 23 -28.08 32.61 16.28
C ALA A 23 -28.63 31.35 15.61
N PRO A 24 -28.56 31.25 14.30
CA PRO A 24 -28.95 30.01 13.61
C PRO A 24 -28.29 28.86 14.33
N HIS A 25 -29.03 27.80 14.58
CA HIS A 25 -28.49 26.54 15.16
C HIS A 25 -27.43 25.97 14.21
N ASN A 26 -26.27 26.58 14.19
CA ASN A 26 -25.10 26.07 13.51
C ASN A 26 -24.67 24.80 14.26
N LYS A 27 -24.95 23.65 13.69
CA LYS A 27 -24.50 22.36 14.25
C LYS A 27 -23.00 22.44 14.46
N THR A 28 -22.53 22.17 15.67
CA THR A 28 -21.12 21.97 15.93
C THR A 28 -20.70 20.65 15.30
N VAL A 29 -19.52 20.61 14.73
CA VAL A 29 -18.88 19.39 14.21
C VAL A 29 -17.58 19.16 14.97
N LYS A 30 -17.21 17.90 15.18
CA LYS A 30 -15.93 17.53 15.78
C LYS A 30 -14.89 17.38 14.69
N ILE A 31 -13.73 18.00 14.89
CA ILE A 31 -12.57 17.77 14.01
C ILE A 31 -11.93 16.45 14.42
N ILE A 32 -11.95 15.48 13.51
CA ILE A 32 -11.38 14.15 13.71
C ILE A 32 -9.90 14.14 13.34
N ASP A 33 -9.55 14.75 12.20
CA ASP A 33 -8.16 14.84 11.76
C ASP A 33 -7.89 16.13 10.99
N VAL A 34 -6.62 16.46 10.84
CA VAL A 34 -6.12 17.62 10.10
C VAL A 34 -5.18 17.13 9.02
N ILE A 35 -5.60 17.24 7.77
CA ILE A 35 -4.79 16.84 6.61
C ILE A 35 -3.75 17.93 6.30
N SER A 36 -4.18 19.17 6.31
CA SER A 36 -3.33 20.35 6.11
C SER A 36 -3.92 21.56 6.86
N PRO A 37 -3.23 22.70 6.92
CA PRO A 37 -3.78 23.91 7.53
C PRO A 37 -5.10 24.40 6.93
N ILE A 38 -5.49 23.93 5.77
CA ILE A 38 -6.73 24.30 5.06
C ILE A 38 -7.67 23.13 4.80
N HIS A 39 -7.33 21.90 5.24
CA HIS A 39 -8.14 20.71 4.99
C HIS A 39 -8.30 19.87 6.25
N PHE A 40 -9.55 19.66 6.67
CA PHE A 40 -9.94 19.04 7.92
C PHE A 40 -10.94 17.92 7.69
N ILE A 41 -10.78 16.82 8.40
CA ILE A 41 -11.76 15.74 8.46
C ILE A 41 -12.64 15.97 9.69
N THR A 42 -13.96 16.07 9.47
CA THR A 42 -14.95 16.18 10.54
C THR A 42 -15.71 14.86 10.70
N GLU A 43 -16.49 14.73 11.75
CA GLU A 43 -17.34 13.56 11.98
C GLU A 43 -18.41 13.33 10.89
N ASN A 44 -18.71 14.37 10.09
CA ASN A 44 -19.77 14.30 9.08
C ASN A 44 -19.26 14.36 7.64
N LYS A 45 -18.19 15.12 7.39
CA LYS A 45 -17.62 15.34 6.05
C LYS A 45 -16.29 16.06 6.12
N ASP A 46 -15.58 16.09 5.01
CA ASP A 46 -14.40 16.93 4.84
C ASP A 46 -14.78 18.40 4.75
N PHE A 47 -13.94 19.25 5.34
CA PHE A 47 -14.05 20.70 5.26
C PHE A 47 -12.74 21.27 4.72
N LYS A 48 -12.83 22.11 3.69
CA LYS A 48 -11.68 22.82 3.10
C LYS A 48 -11.94 24.33 3.14
N ILE A 49 -10.88 25.08 3.49
CA ILE A 49 -10.86 26.54 3.36
C ILE A 49 -10.50 26.85 1.91
N ASN A 50 -11.40 27.52 1.19
CA ASN A 50 -11.22 27.94 -0.20
C ASN A 50 -10.53 29.31 -0.27
N ASP A 51 -10.12 29.74 -1.47
CA ASP A 51 -9.49 31.03 -1.79
C ASP A 51 -8.07 31.22 -1.20
N PHE A 52 -7.58 30.29 -0.41
CA PHE A 52 -6.24 30.28 0.15
C PHE A 52 -5.55 28.95 -0.12
N SER A 53 -4.23 28.97 -0.05
CA SER A 53 -3.39 27.80 -0.14
C SER A 53 -2.35 27.78 0.98
N CYS A 54 -1.69 26.65 1.14
CA CYS A 54 -0.54 26.48 2.00
C CYS A 54 0.44 25.55 1.31
N PHE A 55 1.65 25.43 1.86
CA PHE A 55 2.59 24.43 1.41
C PHE A 55 2.06 23.03 1.72
N ASP A 56 2.29 22.10 0.81
CA ASP A 56 1.96 20.69 1.02
C ASP A 56 2.85 20.08 2.11
N ILE A 57 2.31 19.11 2.81
CA ILE A 57 3.03 18.36 3.86
C ILE A 57 3.97 17.28 3.33
N TYR A 58 4.16 17.23 2.01
CA TYR A 58 5.01 16.31 1.27
C TYR A 58 5.76 17.08 0.15
N PHE A 59 6.76 16.46 -0.45
CA PHE A 59 7.42 17.02 -1.63
C PHE A 59 6.53 16.82 -2.86
N SER A 60 5.99 17.90 -3.38
CA SER A 60 5.03 17.92 -4.48
C SER A 60 5.48 18.88 -5.58
N GLU A 61 4.88 18.76 -6.76
CA GLU A 61 5.06 19.75 -7.83
C GLU A 61 4.58 21.13 -7.40
N ASN A 62 3.49 21.19 -6.61
CA ASN A 62 3.00 22.45 -6.03
C ASN A 62 4.07 23.09 -5.12
N ASN A 63 4.66 22.33 -4.19
CA ASN A 63 5.74 22.84 -3.35
C ASN A 63 6.94 23.28 -4.18
N ARG A 64 7.30 22.56 -5.25
CA ARG A 64 8.38 22.93 -6.15
C ARG A 64 8.09 24.25 -6.87
N ALA A 65 6.89 24.41 -7.39
CA ALA A 65 6.46 25.64 -8.06
C ALA A 65 6.43 26.82 -7.09
N LEU A 66 5.83 26.65 -5.90
CA LEU A 66 5.79 27.68 -4.86
C LEU A 66 7.19 28.05 -4.36
N ALA A 67 8.06 27.07 -4.14
CA ALA A 67 9.43 27.29 -3.70
C ALA A 67 10.21 28.15 -4.72
N LYS A 68 10.10 27.81 -6.01
CA LYS A 68 10.70 28.62 -7.09
C LYS A 68 10.17 30.06 -7.12
N ASN A 69 8.85 30.24 -7.02
CA ASN A 69 8.21 31.56 -7.05
C ASN A 69 8.56 32.43 -5.85
N LEU A 70 8.78 31.82 -4.70
CA LEU A 70 9.08 32.51 -3.42
C LEU A 70 10.58 32.57 -3.11
N ASN A 71 11.43 32.07 -4.02
CA ASN A 71 12.88 31.99 -3.84
C ASN A 71 13.31 31.29 -2.53
N ILE A 72 12.66 30.18 -2.25
CA ILE A 72 12.97 29.29 -1.11
C ILE A 72 13.29 27.89 -1.62
N THR A 73 13.83 27.02 -0.76
CA THR A 73 14.09 25.64 -1.13
C THR A 73 12.83 24.77 -1.02
N GLU A 74 12.77 23.66 -1.76
CA GLU A 74 11.69 22.67 -1.60
C GLU A 74 11.65 22.10 -0.18
N GLU A 75 12.79 22.01 0.51
CA GLU A 75 12.89 21.57 1.90
C GLU A 75 12.23 22.58 2.85
N GLU A 76 12.47 23.88 2.65
CA GLU A 76 11.83 24.95 3.41
C GLU A 76 10.30 24.93 3.20
N ALA A 77 9.84 24.77 1.98
CA ALA A 77 8.42 24.63 1.66
C ALA A 77 7.79 23.40 2.34
N PHE A 78 8.45 22.24 2.28
CA PHE A 78 8.03 21.02 2.95
C PHE A 78 7.96 21.18 4.47
N VAL A 79 8.98 21.79 5.07
CA VAL A 79 9.00 22.04 6.53
C VAL A 79 7.88 23.00 6.92
N ALA A 80 7.66 24.07 6.16
CA ALA A 80 6.59 25.03 6.41
C ALA A 80 5.20 24.37 6.36
N GLY A 81 4.93 23.50 5.37
CA GLY A 81 3.69 22.74 5.26
C GLY A 81 3.43 21.85 6.47
N ASN A 82 4.44 21.11 6.91
CA ASN A 82 4.33 20.22 8.08
C ASN A 82 4.16 21.01 9.39
N LEU A 83 4.88 22.09 9.59
CA LEU A 83 4.69 22.96 10.76
C LEU A 83 3.29 23.59 10.78
N GLY A 84 2.77 24.01 9.64
CA GLY A 84 1.41 24.51 9.50
C GLY A 84 0.37 23.46 9.89
N LYS A 85 0.55 22.22 9.45
CA LYS A 85 -0.32 21.10 9.85
C LYS A 85 -0.26 20.87 11.37
N TYR A 86 0.92 20.75 11.96
CA TYR A 86 1.06 20.52 13.42
C TYR A 86 0.43 21.63 14.24
N TRP A 87 0.56 22.88 13.79
CA TRP A 87 -0.08 24.02 14.42
C TRP A 87 -1.62 23.93 14.34
N ALA A 88 -2.18 23.61 13.18
CA ALA A 88 -3.61 23.41 13.00
C ALA A 88 -4.16 22.24 13.82
N GLU A 89 -3.41 21.13 13.90
CA GLU A 89 -3.76 19.99 14.77
C GLU A 89 -3.85 20.41 16.23
N ASN A 90 -2.87 21.16 16.73
CA ASN A 90 -2.87 21.64 18.11
C ASN A 90 -4.07 22.54 18.42
N LEU A 91 -4.50 23.35 17.44
CA LEU A 91 -5.64 24.24 17.61
C LEU A 91 -6.99 23.55 17.52
N LEU A 92 -7.14 22.56 16.66
CA LEU A 92 -8.47 22.09 16.25
C LEU A 92 -8.73 20.60 16.46
N LYS A 93 -7.72 19.72 16.38
CA LYS A 93 -7.94 18.27 16.43
C LYS A 93 -8.60 17.83 17.73
N GLY A 94 -9.67 17.04 17.60
CA GLY A 94 -10.48 16.56 18.72
C GLY A 94 -11.50 17.58 19.28
N ARG A 95 -11.48 18.84 18.80
CA ARG A 95 -12.37 19.90 19.29
C ARG A 95 -13.68 19.97 18.51
N LYS A 96 -14.73 20.45 19.18
CA LYS A 96 -15.98 20.85 18.53
C LYS A 96 -15.85 22.27 18.02
N VAL A 97 -16.20 22.48 16.75
CA VAL A 97 -16.13 23.79 16.08
C VAL A 97 -17.46 24.10 15.38
N TYR A 98 -17.72 25.37 15.11
CA TYR A 98 -18.80 25.79 14.22
C TYR A 98 -18.21 26.06 12.85
N ILE A 99 -18.87 25.57 11.79
CA ILE A 99 -18.55 25.95 10.41
C ILE A 99 -19.39 27.19 10.07
N LYS A 100 -18.72 28.29 9.74
CA LYS A 100 -19.36 29.54 9.31
C LYS A 100 -18.80 29.97 7.95
N GLY A 101 -19.52 29.61 6.88
CA GLY A 101 -19.02 29.84 5.53
C GLY A 101 -17.69 29.10 5.29
N ASN A 102 -16.64 29.86 4.98
CA ASN A 102 -15.29 29.38 4.72
C ASN A 102 -14.40 29.33 5.96
N ASP A 103 -14.96 29.37 7.16
CA ASP A 103 -14.22 29.47 8.41
C ASP A 103 -14.65 28.41 9.44
N LEU A 104 -13.73 28.10 10.36
CA LEU A 104 -13.96 27.28 11.54
C LEU A 104 -13.91 28.17 12.80
N ILE A 105 -14.97 28.20 13.56
CA ILE A 105 -15.05 28.99 14.79
C ILE A 105 -14.88 28.06 16.00
N TYR A 106 -13.83 28.26 16.80
CA TYR A 106 -13.58 27.53 18.05
C TYR A 106 -13.38 28.50 19.23
N TYR A 107 -13.98 28.22 20.34
CA TYR A 107 -13.96 29.11 21.53
C TYR A 107 -14.21 30.59 21.21
N ARG A 108 -15.11 30.88 20.25
CA ARG A 108 -15.41 32.22 19.72
C ARG A 108 -14.29 32.86 18.88
N HIS A 109 -13.21 32.12 18.55
CA HIS A 109 -12.12 32.59 17.70
C HIS A 109 -12.27 32.06 16.28
N SER A 110 -11.98 32.90 15.30
CA SER A 110 -11.88 32.54 13.90
C SER A 110 -10.57 31.82 13.64
N TYR A 111 -10.64 30.58 13.15
CA TYR A 111 -9.45 29.88 12.68
C TYR A 111 -8.88 30.54 11.43
N LEU A 112 -9.73 30.95 10.48
CA LEU A 112 -9.30 31.61 9.26
C LEU A 112 -8.48 32.87 9.56
N THR A 113 -8.93 33.72 10.48
CA THR A 113 -8.16 34.90 10.88
C THR A 113 -6.79 34.51 11.41
N LYS A 114 -6.69 33.51 12.30
CA LYS A 114 -5.40 33.05 12.82
C LYS A 114 -4.51 32.47 11.71
N PHE A 115 -5.09 31.72 10.76
CA PHE A 115 -4.37 31.16 9.63
C PHE A 115 -3.80 32.25 8.70
N LEU A 116 -4.56 33.29 8.41
CA LEU A 116 -4.13 34.43 7.57
C LEU A 116 -2.83 35.09 8.10
N TYR A 117 -2.70 35.19 9.41
CA TYR A 117 -1.55 35.85 10.06
C TYR A 117 -0.48 34.87 10.57
N SER A 118 -0.62 33.57 10.33
CA SER A 118 0.29 32.53 10.85
C SER A 118 1.65 32.48 10.14
N GLY A 119 1.75 33.05 8.95
CA GLY A 119 2.89 32.88 8.06
C GLY A 119 2.87 31.54 7.27
N PHE A 120 1.75 30.78 7.33
CA PHE A 120 1.56 29.58 6.51
C PHE A 120 0.60 29.81 5.35
N CYS A 121 -0.19 30.90 5.41
CA CYS A 121 -1.22 31.22 4.44
C CYS A 121 -0.66 31.87 3.19
N LEU A 122 -1.06 31.35 2.03
CA LEU A 122 -0.73 31.89 0.70
C LEU A 122 -2.03 32.29 -0.01
N LYS A 123 -2.00 33.43 -0.70
CA LYS A 123 -3.06 33.86 -1.62
C LYS A 123 -2.47 34.11 -2.99
N ASN A 124 -2.98 33.44 -4.01
CA ASN A 124 -2.41 33.50 -5.37
C ASN A 124 -0.90 33.19 -5.43
N GLY A 125 -0.44 32.21 -4.63
CA GLY A 125 0.95 31.79 -4.57
C GLY A 125 1.90 32.74 -3.85
N LYS A 126 1.39 33.82 -3.20
CA LYS A 126 2.19 34.78 -2.42
C LYS A 126 1.79 34.73 -0.95
N PRO A 127 2.72 34.97 0.00
CA PRO A 127 2.39 35.06 1.41
C PRO A 127 1.32 36.10 1.67
N PHE A 128 0.29 35.75 2.45
CA PHE A 128 -0.73 36.69 2.86
C PHE A 128 -0.16 37.74 3.83
N ASN A 129 0.73 37.30 4.73
CA ASN A 129 1.46 38.17 5.65
C ASN A 129 2.97 37.93 5.47
N ASN A 130 3.65 38.83 4.76
CA ASN A 130 5.08 38.71 4.44
C ASN A 130 5.96 38.71 5.70
N GLU A 131 5.66 39.54 6.69
CA GLU A 131 6.49 39.61 7.91
C GLU A 131 6.43 38.29 8.70
N ALA A 132 5.25 37.75 8.88
CA ALA A 132 5.07 36.46 9.54
C ALA A 132 5.72 35.32 8.74
N PHE A 133 5.65 35.38 7.42
CA PHE A 133 6.29 34.40 6.53
C PHE A 133 7.81 34.42 6.65
N GLU A 134 8.44 35.59 6.58
CA GLU A 134 9.91 35.73 6.70
C GLU A 134 10.42 35.35 8.10
N LYS A 135 9.68 35.72 9.16
CA LYS A 135 9.98 35.24 10.51
C LYS A 135 9.95 33.71 10.58
N ARG A 136 8.98 33.09 9.91
CA ARG A 136 8.83 31.64 9.84
C ARG A 136 10.00 30.97 9.10
N LEU A 137 10.37 31.48 7.93
CA LEU A 137 11.51 31.00 7.16
C LEU A 137 12.81 31.11 7.94
N THR A 138 13.01 32.23 8.63
CA THR A 138 14.19 32.44 9.47
C THR A 138 14.30 31.37 10.57
N GLN A 139 13.19 30.99 11.22
CA GLN A 139 13.19 29.93 12.22
C GLN A 139 13.49 28.55 11.58
N ILE A 140 12.89 28.25 10.44
CA ILE A 140 13.14 27.01 9.68
C ILE A 140 14.62 26.90 9.32
N ARG A 141 15.23 27.97 8.80
CA ARG A 141 16.66 28.03 8.42
C ARG A 141 17.59 27.80 9.60
N LYS A 142 17.23 28.29 10.78
CA LYS A 142 17.94 28.05 12.04
C LYS A 142 17.70 26.65 12.63
N GLY A 143 16.88 25.83 12.00
CA GLY A 143 16.48 24.50 12.53
C GLY A 143 15.56 24.56 13.75
N ASN A 144 14.99 25.71 14.05
CA ASN A 144 14.03 25.94 15.13
C ASN A 144 12.62 25.66 14.61
N TYR A 145 12.15 24.42 14.75
CA TYR A 145 10.83 24.01 14.27
C TYR A 145 9.76 24.38 15.30
N VAL A 146 9.54 25.70 15.47
CA VAL A 146 8.53 26.25 16.37
C VAL A 146 7.56 27.13 15.60
N VAL A 147 6.36 27.28 16.14
CA VAL A 147 5.30 28.13 15.57
C VAL A 147 4.92 29.18 16.60
N LEU A 148 5.05 30.45 16.26
CA LEU A 148 4.55 31.56 17.06
C LEU A 148 3.04 31.68 16.88
N ASN A 149 2.31 31.77 17.98
CA ASN A 149 0.91 32.12 17.95
C ASN A 149 0.78 33.64 17.66
N PRO A 150 0.11 34.06 16.58
CA PRO A 150 0.04 35.46 16.20
C PRO A 150 -0.76 36.31 17.22
N ASP A 151 -1.59 35.70 18.07
CA ASP A 151 -2.48 36.46 18.99
C ASP A 151 -1.81 36.84 20.31
N ASN A 152 -0.87 36.04 20.80
CA ASN A 152 -0.32 36.24 22.15
C ASN A 152 1.19 36.02 22.25
N ASN A 153 1.88 35.91 21.12
CA ASN A 153 3.30 35.57 21.03
C ASN A 153 3.70 34.25 21.73
N GLU A 154 2.75 33.39 22.09
CA GLU A 154 3.10 32.06 22.59
C GLU A 154 3.79 31.23 21.54
N ILE A 155 4.77 30.49 22.00
CA ILE A 155 5.53 29.58 21.13
C ILE A 155 4.91 28.19 21.19
N TYR A 156 4.31 27.75 20.08
CA TYR A 156 3.93 26.35 19.91
C TYR A 156 5.16 25.54 19.49
N LYS A 157 5.48 24.52 20.27
CA LYS A 157 6.52 23.55 19.93
C LYS A 157 5.85 22.25 19.52
N PRO A 158 6.05 21.77 18.27
CA PRO A 158 5.66 20.41 17.90
C PRO A 158 6.33 19.41 18.84
N SER A 159 5.69 18.26 19.05
CA SER A 159 6.28 17.22 19.90
C SER A 159 7.66 16.80 19.37
N ASP A 160 8.56 16.37 20.24
CA ASP A 160 9.89 15.88 19.85
C ASP A 160 9.80 14.74 18.85
N LYS A 161 8.76 13.89 18.97
CA LYS A 161 8.46 12.82 18.00
C LYS A 161 8.15 13.40 16.62
N ALA A 162 7.36 14.45 16.51
CA ALA A 162 7.03 15.09 15.24
C ALA A 162 8.26 15.76 14.60
N VAL A 163 9.05 16.48 15.40
CA VAL A 163 10.31 17.11 14.95
C VAL A 163 11.34 16.08 14.51
N LYS A 164 11.48 14.99 15.27
CA LYS A 164 12.37 13.88 14.92
C LYS A 164 11.94 13.20 13.62
N SER A 165 10.65 12.95 13.44
CA SER A 165 10.11 12.40 12.19
C SER A 165 10.40 13.29 10.99
N LEU A 166 10.20 14.61 11.13
CA LEU A 166 10.45 15.60 10.08
C LEU A 166 11.95 15.64 9.71
N LYS A 167 12.84 15.71 10.71
CA LYS A 167 14.30 15.68 10.50
C LYS A 167 14.77 14.38 9.84
N ASN A 168 14.26 13.25 10.29
CA ASN A 168 14.60 11.94 9.70
C ASN A 168 14.17 11.88 8.23
N TYR A 169 12.99 12.37 7.90
CA TYR A 169 12.53 12.44 6.52
C TYR A 169 13.47 13.25 5.62
N LEU A 170 13.90 14.42 6.07
CA LEU A 170 14.84 15.27 5.33
C LEU A 170 16.22 14.61 5.15
N VAL A 171 16.74 13.95 6.18
CA VAL A 171 18.02 13.20 6.10
C VAL A 171 17.93 12.07 5.10
N VAL A 172 16.86 11.29 5.12
CA VAL A 172 16.64 10.20 4.17
C VAL A 172 16.56 10.74 2.75
N ARG A 173 15.82 11.82 2.52
CA ARG A 173 15.73 12.45 1.20
C ARG A 173 17.11 12.93 0.69
N LYS A 174 17.90 13.61 1.53
CA LYS A 174 19.26 14.09 1.16
C LYS A 174 20.21 12.96 0.75
N ARG A 175 20.10 11.81 1.39
CA ARG A 175 20.90 10.62 1.04
C ARG A 175 20.49 9.99 -0.30
N HIS A 176 19.26 10.21 -0.75
CA HIS A 176 18.69 9.58 -1.94
C HIS A 176 18.44 10.56 -3.10
N LEU A 177 18.73 11.85 -2.93
CA LEU A 177 18.83 12.76 -4.07
C LEU A 177 20.02 12.29 -4.94
N PRO A 178 19.83 12.10 -6.26
CA PRO A 178 20.97 11.88 -7.15
C PRO A 178 21.95 13.02 -6.93
N ARG A 179 23.23 12.72 -6.61
CA ARG A 179 24.28 13.74 -6.64
C ARG A 179 24.25 14.30 -8.05
N THR A 180 23.87 15.56 -8.20
CA THR A 180 23.83 16.25 -9.48
C THR A 180 25.25 16.42 -10.01
N ASN A 181 25.77 15.39 -10.63
CA ASN A 181 26.82 15.52 -11.62
C ASN A 181 26.11 15.83 -12.94
N LYS A 182 26.39 17.04 -13.45
CA LYS A 182 26.09 17.57 -14.76
C LYS A 182 25.40 16.64 -15.75
N LYS A 183 24.21 17.13 -16.21
CA LYS A 183 23.60 16.89 -17.52
C LYS A 183 23.95 15.56 -18.20
N THR A 184 23.18 14.56 -17.89
CA THR A 184 22.64 13.65 -18.92
C THR A 184 21.17 13.47 -18.60
N LYS A 185 20.30 14.00 -19.45
CA LYS A 185 18.93 13.51 -19.60
C LYS A 185 19.04 12.08 -20.11
N THR A 186 19.34 11.13 -19.24
CA THR A 186 18.99 9.76 -19.50
C THR A 186 17.48 9.69 -19.34
N ALA A 187 16.77 9.50 -20.45
CA ALA A 187 15.42 9.00 -20.42
C ALA A 187 15.43 7.85 -19.40
N GLU A 188 14.55 7.92 -18.37
CA GLU A 188 14.39 6.81 -17.41
C GLU A 188 14.06 5.58 -18.23
N THR A 189 15.07 4.74 -18.46
CA THR A 189 14.88 3.48 -19.15
C THR A 189 14.01 2.63 -18.23
N LYS A 190 12.84 2.30 -18.76
CA LYS A 190 11.88 1.43 -18.10
C LYS A 190 12.58 0.13 -17.71
N PRO A 191 12.55 -0.30 -16.44
CA PRO A 191 13.22 -1.52 -16.05
C PRO A 191 12.60 -2.73 -16.78
N GLU A 192 13.41 -3.71 -17.05
CA GLU A 192 12.94 -4.99 -17.53
C GLU A 192 12.02 -5.63 -16.48
N ILE A 193 10.97 -6.30 -16.93
CA ILE A 193 10.02 -7.00 -16.07
C ILE A 193 10.27 -8.51 -16.02
N VAL A 194 11.25 -8.99 -16.76
CA VAL A 194 11.68 -10.39 -16.80
C VAL A 194 13.19 -10.44 -16.66
N PHE A 195 13.67 -11.28 -15.75
CA PHE A 195 15.08 -11.55 -15.55
C PHE A 195 15.32 -13.06 -15.53
N GLY A 196 16.32 -13.53 -16.27
CA GLY A 196 16.71 -14.92 -16.30
C GLY A 196 18.18 -15.08 -15.91
N LYS A 197 18.47 -16.04 -15.03
CA LYS A 197 19.82 -16.42 -14.62
C LYS A 197 19.88 -17.92 -14.34
N GLY A 198 20.55 -18.66 -15.24
CA GLY A 198 20.66 -20.11 -15.11
C GLY A 198 19.30 -20.80 -15.00
N ASN A 199 19.09 -21.48 -13.92
CA ASN A 199 17.85 -22.23 -13.62
C ASN A 199 16.70 -21.37 -13.09
N ILE A 200 16.86 -20.05 -12.99
CA ILE A 200 15.88 -19.15 -12.38
C ILE A 200 15.44 -18.10 -13.38
N LYS A 201 14.14 -17.85 -13.43
CA LYS A 201 13.58 -16.66 -14.06
C LYS A 201 12.67 -15.95 -13.06
N ILE A 202 12.67 -14.63 -13.07
CA ILE A 202 11.78 -13.79 -12.25
C ILE A 202 10.96 -12.92 -13.18
N PHE A 203 9.67 -12.84 -12.89
CA PHE A 203 8.69 -12.06 -13.64
C PHE A 203 8.00 -11.06 -12.73
N PHE A 204 7.81 -9.85 -13.25
CA PHE A 204 6.98 -8.83 -12.62
C PHE A 204 5.80 -8.46 -13.50
N ALA A 205 4.67 -8.19 -12.87
CA ALA A 205 3.59 -7.43 -13.48
C ALA A 205 3.67 -5.97 -13.03
N ASP A 206 3.46 -5.05 -13.96
CA ASP A 206 3.55 -3.62 -13.73
C ASP A 206 2.15 -2.99 -13.90
N SER A 207 1.42 -2.84 -12.80
CA SER A 207 0.06 -2.26 -12.76
C SER A 207 0.02 -0.81 -13.23
N THR A 208 1.16 -0.11 -13.27
CA THR A 208 1.21 1.28 -13.77
C THR A 208 0.90 1.41 -15.25
N LYS A 209 0.79 0.29 -15.97
CA LYS A 209 0.54 0.22 -17.42
C LYS A 209 -0.81 -0.35 -17.79
N ASN A 210 -1.35 -1.24 -16.98
CA ASN A 210 -2.60 -1.92 -17.23
C ASN A 210 -3.66 -1.39 -16.28
N LEU A 211 -4.35 -0.34 -16.71
CA LEU A 211 -5.37 0.32 -15.91
C LEU A 211 -6.76 -0.35 -16.03
N LYS A 212 -6.88 -1.41 -16.84
CA LYS A 212 -8.11 -2.18 -17.00
C LYS A 212 -7.79 -3.66 -17.12
N PRO A 213 -8.42 -4.55 -16.32
CA PRO A 213 -8.18 -5.98 -16.43
C PRO A 213 -8.84 -6.56 -17.69
N GLU A 214 -8.17 -7.51 -18.30
CA GLU A 214 -8.66 -8.25 -19.46
C GLU A 214 -8.77 -9.74 -19.14
N ARG A 215 -9.78 -10.41 -19.70
CA ARG A 215 -9.90 -11.87 -19.61
C ARG A 215 -9.00 -12.54 -20.67
N SER A 216 -7.73 -12.14 -20.70
CA SER A 216 -6.72 -12.59 -21.64
C SER A 216 -5.36 -12.79 -20.97
N CYS A 217 -4.51 -13.59 -21.59
CA CYS A 217 -3.16 -13.89 -21.12
C CYS A 217 -2.15 -12.85 -21.64
N SER A 218 -2.31 -11.57 -21.25
CA SER A 218 -1.48 -10.48 -21.77
C SER A 218 -0.18 -10.26 -20.98
N ALA A 219 -0.12 -10.65 -19.69
CA ALA A 219 1.11 -10.55 -18.90
C ALA A 219 2.15 -11.63 -19.26
N SER A 220 3.44 -11.29 -19.11
CA SER A 220 4.55 -12.24 -19.28
C SER A 220 4.47 -13.44 -18.35
N ILE A 221 3.97 -13.24 -17.13
CA ILE A 221 3.69 -14.29 -16.14
C ILE A 221 2.74 -15.34 -16.71
N CYS A 222 1.63 -14.91 -17.33
CA CYS A 222 0.65 -15.82 -17.90
C CYS A 222 1.23 -16.60 -19.09
N ARG A 223 1.95 -15.91 -19.98
CA ARG A 223 2.60 -16.58 -21.13
C ARG A 223 3.59 -17.65 -20.67
N GLU A 224 4.39 -17.39 -19.63
CA GLU A 224 5.32 -18.38 -19.08
C GLU A 224 4.58 -19.62 -18.54
N ILE A 225 3.44 -19.44 -17.85
CA ILE A 225 2.60 -20.57 -17.40
C ILE A 225 2.10 -21.38 -18.61
N ILE A 226 1.54 -20.73 -19.63
CA ILE A 226 1.06 -21.40 -20.84
C ILE A 226 2.20 -22.15 -21.56
N ASP A 227 3.37 -21.56 -21.67
CA ASP A 227 4.52 -22.17 -22.32
C ASP A 227 4.99 -23.43 -21.58
N ASN A 228 4.95 -23.43 -20.24
CA ASN A 228 5.27 -24.62 -19.45
C ASN A 228 4.15 -25.70 -19.56
N ILE A 229 2.87 -25.32 -19.60
CA ILE A 229 1.76 -26.25 -19.88
C ILE A 229 1.94 -26.93 -21.25
N LYS A 230 2.32 -26.16 -22.29
CA LYS A 230 2.56 -26.69 -23.66
C LYS A 230 3.75 -27.63 -23.71
N LYS A 231 4.80 -27.38 -22.92
CA LYS A 231 6.03 -28.17 -22.85
C LYS A 231 5.93 -29.43 -21.99
N ALA A 232 4.93 -29.48 -21.09
CA ALA A 232 4.74 -30.64 -20.22
C ALA A 232 4.38 -31.91 -21.05
N HIS A 233 5.04 -33.01 -20.70
CA HIS A 233 4.87 -34.32 -21.36
C HIS A 233 4.21 -35.36 -20.43
N ASN A 234 4.41 -35.29 -19.12
CA ASN A 234 4.00 -36.34 -18.20
C ASN A 234 2.97 -35.84 -17.17
N THR A 235 3.32 -34.80 -16.37
CA THR A 235 2.50 -34.37 -15.22
C THR A 235 2.45 -32.87 -15.08
N ILE A 236 1.31 -32.35 -14.62
CA ILE A 236 1.15 -30.98 -14.15
C ILE A 236 0.38 -31.02 -12.84
N ASP A 237 0.99 -30.51 -11.76
CA ASP A 237 0.31 -30.31 -10.48
C ASP A 237 0.09 -28.82 -10.27
N ILE A 238 -1.13 -28.44 -9.96
CA ILE A 238 -1.59 -27.04 -9.82
C ILE A 238 -2.17 -26.85 -8.41
N ALA A 239 -1.58 -25.96 -7.62
CA ALA A 239 -2.17 -25.50 -6.36
C ALA A 239 -2.45 -24.00 -6.47
N VAL A 240 -3.73 -23.61 -6.47
CA VAL A 240 -4.18 -22.23 -6.65
C VAL A 240 -5.36 -21.91 -5.74
N TYR A 241 -5.44 -20.66 -5.29
CA TYR A 241 -6.53 -20.17 -4.43
C TYR A 241 -7.91 -20.28 -5.12
N GLY A 242 -7.92 -20.11 -6.43
CA GLY A 242 -9.11 -20.22 -7.28
C GLY A 242 -8.77 -19.82 -8.71
N TYR A 243 -9.75 -19.84 -9.58
CA TYR A 243 -9.63 -19.54 -10.99
C TYR A 243 -10.67 -18.51 -11.44
N SER A 244 -10.21 -17.47 -12.12
CA SER A 244 -11.07 -16.55 -12.86
C SER A 244 -10.74 -16.63 -14.34
N ARG A 245 -11.73 -16.85 -15.16
CA ARG A 245 -11.66 -17.31 -16.55
C ARG A 245 -10.62 -16.61 -17.42
N ILE A 246 -9.76 -17.44 -18.03
CA ILE A 246 -8.72 -17.06 -19.00
C ILE A 246 -8.73 -18.12 -20.11
N PRO A 247 -9.37 -17.86 -21.26
CA PRO A 247 -9.59 -18.88 -22.31
C PRO A 247 -8.31 -19.55 -22.81
N GLU A 248 -7.19 -18.84 -22.86
CA GLU A 248 -5.90 -19.37 -23.32
C GLU A 248 -5.33 -20.43 -22.36
N ILE A 249 -5.54 -20.28 -21.05
CA ILE A 249 -5.18 -21.29 -20.04
C ILE A 249 -6.02 -22.55 -20.23
N GLU A 250 -7.35 -22.38 -20.41
CA GLU A 250 -8.25 -23.51 -20.65
C GLU A 250 -7.84 -24.28 -21.92
N ALA A 251 -7.54 -23.57 -23.00
CA ALA A 251 -7.10 -24.18 -24.25
C ALA A 251 -5.76 -24.93 -24.09
N ALA A 252 -4.81 -24.35 -23.35
CA ALA A 252 -3.52 -24.98 -23.09
C ALA A 252 -3.68 -26.26 -22.24
N LEU A 253 -4.52 -26.23 -21.19
CA LEU A 253 -4.79 -27.41 -20.35
C LEU A 253 -5.53 -28.51 -21.13
N LYS A 254 -6.53 -28.17 -21.95
CA LYS A 254 -7.22 -29.12 -22.84
C LYS A 254 -6.23 -29.78 -23.80
N SER A 255 -5.33 -29.00 -24.40
CA SER A 255 -4.29 -29.53 -25.27
C SER A 255 -3.32 -30.45 -24.53
N ALA A 256 -2.93 -30.13 -23.28
CA ALA A 256 -2.09 -31.01 -22.48
C ALA A 256 -2.79 -32.35 -22.15
N LEU A 257 -4.06 -32.28 -21.75
CA LEU A 257 -4.86 -33.51 -21.54
C LEU A 257 -4.96 -34.36 -22.79
N SER A 258 -5.18 -33.77 -23.97
CA SER A 258 -5.25 -34.52 -25.24
C SER A 258 -3.89 -35.16 -25.64
N ARG A 259 -2.78 -34.66 -25.12
CA ARG A 259 -1.44 -35.29 -25.25
C ARG A 259 -1.20 -36.39 -24.21
N GLY A 260 -2.14 -36.67 -23.32
CA GLY A 260 -2.01 -37.69 -22.27
C GLY A 260 -1.31 -37.19 -20.99
N VAL A 261 -1.10 -35.88 -20.84
CA VAL A 261 -0.50 -35.31 -19.62
C VAL A 261 -1.47 -35.46 -18.45
N LYS A 262 -1.00 -36.01 -17.32
CA LYS A 262 -1.78 -36.14 -16.08
C LYS A 262 -1.77 -34.81 -15.34
N ILE A 263 -2.96 -34.21 -15.18
CA ILE A 263 -3.11 -32.91 -14.50
C ILE A 263 -3.89 -33.11 -13.21
N ARG A 264 -3.33 -32.59 -12.09
CA ARG A 264 -3.98 -32.57 -10.78
C ARG A 264 -4.15 -31.14 -10.29
N LEU A 265 -5.26 -30.87 -9.60
CA LEU A 265 -5.60 -29.53 -9.09
C LEU A 265 -5.90 -29.58 -7.59
N VAL A 266 -5.31 -28.66 -6.84
CA VAL A 266 -5.69 -28.30 -5.47
C VAL A 266 -6.19 -26.86 -5.47
N TYR A 267 -7.33 -26.60 -4.84
CA TYR A 267 -7.96 -25.28 -4.79
C TYR A 267 -8.70 -25.03 -3.47
N ASP A 268 -9.10 -23.79 -3.22
CA ASP A 268 -9.79 -23.38 -2.00
C ASP A 268 -11.31 -23.23 -2.18
N LEU A 269 -12.04 -23.40 -1.08
CA LEU A 269 -13.46 -23.08 -0.94
C LEU A 269 -13.67 -22.11 0.23
N ASN A 270 -14.68 -21.25 0.13
CA ASN A 270 -15.08 -20.40 1.23
C ASN A 270 -15.73 -21.21 2.39
N SER A 271 -16.01 -20.57 3.51
CA SER A 271 -16.62 -21.19 4.68
C SER A 271 -18.01 -21.82 4.43
N LYS A 272 -18.65 -21.49 3.31
CA LYS A 272 -19.95 -22.08 2.89
C LYS A 272 -19.76 -23.30 1.97
N GLY A 273 -18.51 -23.62 1.59
CA GLY A 273 -18.19 -24.68 0.62
C GLY A 273 -18.37 -24.24 -0.84
N GLU A 274 -18.34 -22.93 -1.11
CA GLU A 274 -18.46 -22.37 -2.46
C GLU A 274 -17.08 -21.98 -2.99
N ASN A 275 -16.91 -22.00 -4.31
CA ASN A 275 -15.68 -21.55 -4.95
C ASN A 275 -15.39 -20.09 -4.61
N ILE A 276 -14.14 -19.78 -4.25
CA ILE A 276 -13.70 -18.38 -4.01
C ILE A 276 -13.91 -17.52 -5.25
N TYR A 277 -13.54 -18.05 -6.43
CA TYR A 277 -13.88 -17.45 -7.71
C TYR A 277 -14.90 -18.37 -8.42
N PRO A 278 -16.06 -17.86 -8.84
CA PRO A 278 -17.12 -18.70 -9.47
C PRO A 278 -16.61 -19.52 -10.66
N ASP A 279 -15.71 -18.95 -11.46
CA ASP A 279 -15.14 -19.60 -12.65
C ASP A 279 -14.23 -20.81 -12.30
N THR A 280 -13.89 -21.04 -11.03
CA THR A 280 -13.16 -22.26 -10.60
C THR A 280 -13.89 -23.53 -11.01
N SER A 281 -15.21 -23.48 -11.11
CA SER A 281 -16.05 -24.59 -11.62
C SER A 281 -15.66 -25.03 -13.04
N ILE A 282 -15.15 -24.13 -13.86
CA ILE A 282 -14.66 -24.46 -15.22
C ILE A 282 -13.43 -25.36 -15.13
N LEU A 283 -12.47 -25.02 -14.24
CA LEU A 283 -11.28 -25.87 -14.05
C LEU A 283 -11.61 -27.20 -13.42
N THR A 284 -12.47 -27.25 -12.41
CA THR A 284 -12.83 -28.51 -11.73
C THR A 284 -13.63 -29.44 -12.65
N SER A 285 -14.39 -28.90 -13.59
CA SER A 285 -15.07 -29.69 -14.63
C SER A 285 -14.09 -30.21 -15.69
N LEU A 286 -13.06 -29.45 -16.03
CA LEU A 286 -12.02 -29.83 -16.98
C LEU A 286 -11.02 -30.82 -16.35
N LEU A 287 -10.61 -30.59 -15.12
CA LEU A 287 -9.60 -31.34 -14.38
C LEU A 287 -10.29 -32.21 -13.33
N THR A 288 -10.68 -33.42 -13.70
CA THR A 288 -11.43 -34.34 -12.82
C THR A 288 -10.60 -34.84 -11.64
N ASN A 289 -9.27 -34.83 -11.76
CA ASN A 289 -8.35 -35.15 -10.65
C ASN A 289 -8.12 -33.88 -9.81
N ASN A 290 -9.06 -33.55 -8.95
CA ASN A 290 -9.00 -32.34 -8.13
C ASN A 290 -9.30 -32.61 -6.66
N LYS A 291 -8.81 -31.72 -5.78
CA LYS A 291 -9.03 -31.74 -4.36
C LYS A 291 -9.22 -30.29 -3.86
N SER A 292 -10.32 -30.04 -3.18
CA SER A 292 -10.52 -28.77 -2.49
C SER A 292 -10.10 -28.84 -1.03
N ASP A 293 -9.79 -27.70 -0.43
CA ASP A 293 -9.68 -27.53 1.04
C ASP A 293 -11.05 -27.70 1.73
N GLY A 294 -12.03 -28.08 1.08
CA GLY A 294 -13.39 -28.50 1.43
C GLY A 294 -13.89 -28.27 2.86
N LYS A 295 -13.99 -27.07 3.35
CA LYS A 295 -14.27 -26.62 4.71
C LYS A 295 -13.00 -26.62 5.56
N SER A 296 -12.31 -25.53 5.55
CA SER A 296 -11.33 -25.24 6.60
C SER A 296 -11.95 -25.57 7.96
N GLN A 297 -11.50 -26.63 8.59
CA GLN A 297 -11.91 -27.00 9.95
C GLN A 297 -11.48 -25.93 10.96
N MET A 298 -10.54 -25.08 10.57
CA MET A 298 -10.13 -23.89 11.29
C MET A 298 -10.81 -22.65 10.70
N ALA A 299 -11.70 -22.05 11.46
CA ALA A 299 -12.31 -20.78 11.08
C ALA A 299 -11.25 -19.77 10.62
N ASN A 300 -11.41 -19.20 9.43
CA ASN A 300 -10.55 -18.22 8.79
C ASN A 300 -9.15 -18.72 8.37
N SER A 301 -8.99 -19.99 8.02
CA SER A 301 -7.80 -20.50 7.31
C SER A 301 -8.12 -20.65 5.83
N ILE A 302 -7.15 -20.46 4.95
CA ILE A 302 -7.30 -20.57 3.50
C ILE A 302 -6.13 -21.31 2.87
N MET A 303 -6.41 -22.11 1.84
CA MET A 303 -5.39 -22.68 0.96
C MET A 303 -4.96 -21.59 -0.03
N HIS A 304 -3.97 -20.80 0.35
CA HIS A 304 -3.56 -19.60 -0.38
C HIS A 304 -2.28 -19.79 -1.21
N ASN A 305 -1.84 -21.03 -1.40
CA ASN A 305 -0.74 -21.36 -2.31
C ASN A 305 -1.05 -20.95 -3.75
N LYS A 306 -0.02 -20.61 -4.51
CA LYS A 306 -0.05 -20.33 -5.94
C LYS A 306 1.22 -20.91 -6.54
N PHE A 307 1.18 -22.22 -6.85
CA PHE A 307 2.30 -22.86 -7.52
C PHE A 307 1.87 -23.92 -8.53
N TYR A 308 2.77 -24.20 -9.44
CA TYR A 308 2.63 -25.15 -10.52
C TYR A 308 3.90 -25.99 -10.57
N ILE A 309 3.77 -27.31 -10.77
CA ILE A 309 4.87 -28.24 -10.94
C ILE A 309 4.68 -28.93 -12.29
N PHE A 310 5.68 -28.83 -13.15
CA PHE A 310 5.67 -29.43 -14.49
C PHE A 310 6.70 -30.54 -14.58
N ASP A 311 6.28 -31.76 -14.92
CA ASP A 311 7.09 -32.94 -15.14
C ASP A 311 8.08 -33.28 -14.02
N ASN A 312 7.77 -32.89 -12.78
CA ASN A 312 8.68 -32.98 -11.61
C ASN A 312 10.06 -32.31 -11.85
N LYS A 313 10.11 -31.25 -12.68
CA LYS A 313 11.36 -30.55 -13.07
C LYS A 313 11.29 -29.06 -12.92
N THR A 314 10.13 -28.45 -13.22
CA THR A 314 9.98 -27.00 -13.18
C THR A 314 8.90 -26.62 -12.18
N VAL A 315 9.19 -25.64 -11.34
CA VAL A 315 8.24 -25.03 -10.41
C VAL A 315 8.03 -23.59 -10.84
N ILE A 316 6.76 -23.16 -10.91
CA ILE A 316 6.39 -21.74 -11.00
C ILE A 316 5.65 -21.40 -9.71
N THR A 317 6.06 -20.33 -9.01
CA THR A 317 5.38 -19.87 -7.80
C THR A 317 5.53 -18.37 -7.60
N GLY A 318 4.70 -17.79 -6.72
CA GLY A 318 4.75 -16.36 -6.41
C GLY A 318 3.43 -15.82 -5.86
N SER A 319 3.20 -14.54 -6.10
CA SER A 319 2.03 -13.84 -5.57
C SER A 319 0.79 -13.92 -6.46
N ALA A 320 0.96 -14.23 -7.75
CA ALA A 320 -0.10 -14.15 -8.76
C ALA A 320 -1.14 -15.28 -8.62
N ASN A 321 -2.41 -14.92 -8.46
CA ASN A 321 -3.52 -15.86 -8.59
C ASN A 321 -3.73 -16.25 -10.05
N LEU A 322 -4.36 -17.39 -10.27
CA LEU A 322 -4.83 -17.78 -11.61
C LEU A 322 -6.15 -17.02 -11.91
N SER A 323 -6.08 -15.70 -11.92
CA SER A 323 -7.20 -14.79 -12.14
C SER A 323 -6.93 -13.85 -13.32
N HIS A 324 -7.98 -13.39 -13.98
CA HIS A 324 -7.84 -12.45 -15.09
C HIS A 324 -7.15 -11.14 -14.67
N THR A 325 -7.35 -10.66 -13.44
CA THR A 325 -6.69 -9.46 -12.90
C THR A 325 -5.18 -9.63 -12.76
N ASP A 326 -4.71 -10.83 -12.37
CA ASP A 326 -3.27 -11.08 -12.23
C ASP A 326 -2.62 -11.49 -13.57
N MET A 327 -3.32 -12.30 -14.39
CA MET A 327 -2.80 -12.83 -15.65
C MET A 327 -2.83 -11.81 -16.80
N SER A 328 -3.61 -10.73 -16.67
CA SER A 328 -3.52 -9.56 -17.58
C SER A 328 -2.45 -8.55 -17.15
N GLY A 329 -1.86 -8.69 -15.95
CA GLY A 329 -0.90 -7.73 -15.42
C GLY A 329 -1.53 -6.47 -14.83
N TYR A 330 -2.83 -6.51 -14.56
CA TYR A 330 -3.55 -5.43 -13.89
C TYR A 330 -3.09 -5.25 -12.44
N ASN A 331 -2.90 -6.34 -11.69
CA ASN A 331 -2.28 -6.30 -10.36
C ASN A 331 -0.76 -6.39 -10.44
N THR A 332 -0.05 -5.68 -9.57
CA THR A 332 1.40 -5.84 -9.41
C THR A 332 1.71 -7.15 -8.69
N ASN A 333 2.38 -8.04 -9.38
CA ASN A 333 2.78 -9.34 -8.88
C ASN A 333 4.26 -9.62 -9.10
N SER A 334 4.80 -10.58 -8.32
CA SER A 334 6.12 -11.16 -8.52
C SER A 334 6.02 -12.69 -8.54
N VAL A 335 6.65 -13.30 -9.56
CA VAL A 335 6.64 -14.75 -9.79
C VAL A 335 8.05 -15.22 -10.08
N ILE A 336 8.40 -16.39 -9.55
CA ILE A 336 9.66 -17.08 -9.83
C ILE A 336 9.39 -18.41 -10.53
N VAL A 337 10.21 -18.70 -11.53
CA VAL A 337 10.33 -20.02 -12.19
C VAL A 337 11.64 -20.64 -11.75
N ILE A 338 11.59 -21.87 -11.29
CA ILE A 338 12.73 -22.65 -10.80
C ILE A 338 12.82 -23.95 -11.58
N ASN A 339 13.82 -24.07 -12.44
CA ASN A 339 14.11 -25.29 -13.19
C ASN A 339 15.01 -26.20 -12.35
N SER A 340 14.42 -27.03 -11.50
CA SER A 340 15.14 -27.89 -10.57
C SER A 340 14.27 -29.06 -10.12
N GLU A 341 14.78 -30.27 -10.29
CA GLU A 341 14.14 -31.49 -9.78
C GLU A 341 14.08 -31.48 -8.23
N ASP A 342 15.08 -30.91 -7.56
CA ASP A 342 15.06 -30.78 -6.10
C ASP A 342 13.98 -29.81 -5.62
N ALA A 343 13.81 -28.68 -6.31
CA ALA A 343 12.70 -27.78 -6.02
C ALA A 343 11.35 -28.45 -6.30
N ALA A 344 11.23 -29.15 -7.41
CA ALA A 344 10.02 -29.88 -7.76
C ALA A 344 9.68 -30.94 -6.70
N LYS A 345 10.65 -31.72 -6.21
CA LYS A 345 10.44 -32.69 -5.11
C LYS A 345 9.90 -32.04 -3.84
N ILE A 346 10.45 -30.88 -3.46
CA ILE A 346 10.01 -30.14 -2.27
C ILE A 346 8.55 -29.66 -2.44
N TYR A 347 8.21 -29.09 -3.59
CA TYR A 347 6.84 -28.64 -3.88
C TYR A 347 5.87 -29.80 -4.05
N THR A 348 6.32 -30.92 -4.64
CA THR A 348 5.49 -32.14 -4.75
C THR A 348 5.16 -32.71 -3.37
N ALA A 349 6.11 -32.72 -2.42
CA ALA A 349 5.84 -33.18 -1.05
C ALA A 349 4.78 -32.31 -0.34
N GLU A 350 4.75 -31.00 -0.60
CA GLU A 350 3.71 -30.09 -0.11
C GLU A 350 2.38 -30.35 -0.82
N PHE A 351 2.41 -30.48 -2.14
CA PHE A 351 1.23 -30.77 -2.96
C PHE A 351 0.53 -32.05 -2.54
N GLU A 352 1.32 -33.13 -2.33
CA GLU A 352 0.79 -34.44 -1.94
C GLU A 352 0.05 -34.40 -0.60
N GLN A 353 0.51 -33.61 0.37
CA GLN A 353 -0.20 -33.46 1.63
C GLN A 353 -1.61 -32.90 1.38
N MET A 354 -1.72 -31.79 0.64
CA MET A 354 -2.97 -31.13 0.34
C MET A 354 -3.86 -32.00 -0.54
N TYR A 355 -3.29 -32.65 -1.56
CA TYR A 355 -4.03 -33.55 -2.46
C TYR A 355 -4.61 -34.76 -1.74
N ASN A 356 -3.95 -35.24 -0.67
CA ASN A 356 -4.45 -36.29 0.23
C ASN A 356 -5.33 -35.75 1.38
N GLY A 357 -5.76 -34.48 1.31
CA GLY A 357 -6.71 -33.87 2.23
C GLY A 357 -6.11 -33.33 3.53
N LYS A 358 -4.78 -33.22 3.63
CA LYS A 358 -4.10 -32.58 4.77
C LYS A 358 -3.83 -31.12 4.44
N PHE A 359 -4.55 -30.22 5.07
CA PHE A 359 -4.41 -28.79 4.92
C PHE A 359 -4.01 -28.14 6.25
N HIS A 360 -3.46 -26.94 6.18
CA HIS A 360 -3.16 -26.08 7.33
C HIS A 360 -2.30 -26.78 8.39
N ILE A 361 -2.77 -26.83 9.62
CA ILE A 361 -2.04 -27.43 10.75
C ILE A 361 -1.92 -28.95 10.68
N ASP A 362 -2.72 -29.61 9.84
CA ASP A 362 -2.67 -31.07 9.66
C ASP A 362 -1.48 -31.50 8.79
N LYS A 363 -0.81 -30.53 8.17
CA LYS A 363 0.40 -30.77 7.40
C LYS A 363 1.63 -30.94 8.30
N THR A 364 2.52 -31.82 7.87
CA THR A 364 3.81 -32.01 8.51
C THR A 364 4.89 -31.20 7.80
N LYS A 365 5.98 -30.92 8.49
CA LYS A 365 7.14 -30.26 7.89
C LYS A 365 7.68 -31.07 6.73
N THR A 366 7.87 -30.39 5.60
CA THR A 366 8.67 -30.93 4.50
C THR A 366 10.15 -30.70 4.78
N ASP A 367 11.01 -31.60 4.28
CA ASP A 367 12.46 -31.40 4.35
C ASP A 367 12.84 -30.12 3.60
N ARG A 368 13.35 -29.16 4.34
CA ARG A 368 13.86 -27.90 3.78
C ARG A 368 15.31 -28.09 3.42
N LYS A 369 15.57 -28.19 2.12
CA LYS A 369 16.96 -28.17 1.63
C LYS A 369 17.25 -26.81 1.01
N SER A 370 18.42 -26.27 1.32
CA SER A 370 18.98 -25.17 0.55
C SER A 370 19.35 -25.72 -0.80
N ILE A 371 18.73 -25.18 -1.85
CA ILE A 371 19.07 -25.53 -3.23
C ILE A 371 20.12 -24.55 -3.70
N LYS A 372 21.21 -25.05 -4.28
CA LYS A 372 22.31 -24.22 -4.75
C LYS A 372 22.46 -24.34 -6.27
N PHE A 373 22.57 -23.19 -6.91
CA PHE A 373 22.89 -23.04 -8.34
C PHE A 373 24.02 -22.03 -8.46
N ASP A 374 25.24 -22.46 -8.70
CA ASP A 374 26.41 -21.58 -8.75
C ASP A 374 26.46 -20.60 -7.54
N ASN A 375 26.22 -19.32 -7.80
CA ASN A 375 26.19 -18.25 -6.79
C ASN A 375 24.81 -18.00 -6.16
N THR A 376 23.79 -18.74 -6.56
CA THR A 376 22.42 -18.57 -6.08
C THR A 376 22.05 -19.65 -5.09
N VAL A 377 21.46 -19.27 -3.95
CA VAL A 377 20.92 -20.20 -2.97
C VAL A 377 19.45 -19.92 -2.75
N LEU A 378 18.62 -20.94 -2.83
CA LEU A 378 17.20 -20.88 -2.51
C LEU A 378 16.90 -21.58 -1.21
N ASN A 379 16.06 -20.96 -0.37
CA ASN A 379 15.43 -21.61 0.78
C ASN A 379 13.91 -21.53 0.61
N ILE A 380 13.25 -22.68 0.62
CA ILE A 380 11.80 -22.80 0.43
C ILE A 380 11.14 -23.07 1.79
N TYR A 381 10.06 -22.36 2.06
CA TYR A 381 9.27 -22.49 3.29
C TYR A 381 7.80 -22.65 2.95
N PHE A 382 7.09 -23.45 3.75
CA PHE A 382 5.64 -23.60 3.69
C PHE A 382 5.01 -23.28 5.05
N SER A 383 3.96 -22.48 5.04
CA SER A 383 3.19 -22.20 6.25
C SER A 383 1.94 -23.11 6.29
N PRO A 384 1.43 -23.37 7.51
CA PRO A 384 1.88 -22.87 8.81
C PRO A 384 3.02 -23.68 9.45
N GLN A 385 3.39 -24.85 8.88
CA GLN A 385 4.28 -25.83 9.52
C GLN A 385 5.71 -25.35 9.68
N ASP A 386 6.22 -24.51 8.77
CA ASP A 386 7.60 -24.01 8.80
C ASP A 386 7.80 -22.73 9.58
N LYS A 387 6.71 -22.03 9.96
CA LYS A 387 6.79 -20.71 10.60
C LYS A 387 7.67 -19.77 9.78
N SER A 388 7.24 -19.50 8.55
CA SER A 388 8.04 -18.88 7.48
C SER A 388 8.52 -17.47 7.83
N LEU A 389 7.71 -16.67 8.55
CA LEU A 389 8.13 -15.34 9.02
C LEU A 389 9.17 -15.45 10.12
N ARG A 390 8.91 -16.26 11.14
CA ARG A 390 9.80 -16.42 12.30
C ARG A 390 11.15 -17.01 11.89
N ASN A 391 11.13 -18.06 11.07
CA ASN A 391 12.32 -18.84 10.74
C ASN A 391 13.04 -18.37 9.46
N GLY A 392 12.33 -17.62 8.58
CA GLY A 392 12.87 -17.13 7.31
C GLY A 392 13.04 -15.62 7.27
N VAL A 393 11.94 -14.86 7.33
CA VAL A 393 11.93 -13.43 7.04
C VAL A 393 12.52 -12.59 8.18
N ILE A 394 12.11 -12.83 9.43
CA ILE A 394 12.56 -12.03 10.58
C ILE A 394 14.07 -12.09 10.79
N PRO A 395 14.76 -13.26 10.64
CA PRO A 395 16.22 -13.29 10.68
C PRO A 395 16.89 -12.39 9.64
N LEU A 396 16.35 -12.30 8.43
CA LEU A 396 16.87 -11.41 7.38
C LEU A 396 16.70 -9.94 7.75
N ILE A 397 15.53 -9.55 8.26
CA ILE A 397 15.28 -8.19 8.75
C ILE A 397 16.25 -7.82 9.88
N LYS A 398 16.49 -8.74 10.82
CA LYS A 398 17.45 -8.54 11.92
C LYS A 398 18.89 -8.41 11.43
N GLY A 399 19.25 -9.12 10.37
CA GLY A 399 20.58 -9.10 9.76
C GLY A 399 20.83 -7.94 8.79
N ALA A 400 19.80 -7.21 8.38
CA ALA A 400 19.89 -6.12 7.41
C ALA A 400 20.80 -4.98 7.92
N LYS A 401 21.65 -4.46 7.02
CA LYS A 401 22.66 -3.44 7.35
C LYS A 401 22.42 -2.11 6.62
N ASN A 402 21.97 -2.16 5.36
CA ASN A 402 21.88 -0.99 4.51
C ASN A 402 20.42 -0.61 4.21
N TYR A 403 19.63 -1.54 3.66
CA TYR A 403 18.25 -1.25 3.29
C TYR A 403 17.34 -2.48 3.27
N ILE A 404 16.04 -2.21 3.42
CA ILE A 404 14.95 -3.18 3.21
C ILE A 404 13.86 -2.50 2.38
N PHE A 405 13.55 -3.04 1.20
CA PHE A 405 12.47 -2.56 0.33
C PHE A 405 11.38 -3.62 0.22
N ILE A 406 10.12 -3.21 0.41
CA ILE A 406 8.99 -4.13 0.58
C ILE A 406 7.82 -3.69 -0.31
N PRO A 407 7.62 -4.29 -1.49
CA PRO A 407 6.35 -4.21 -2.21
C PRO A 407 5.42 -5.26 -1.61
N THR A 408 4.29 -4.84 -1.03
CA THR A 408 3.44 -5.76 -0.27
C THR A 408 1.96 -5.42 -0.30
N PHE A 409 1.15 -6.47 -0.38
CA PHE A 409 -0.29 -6.37 -0.25
C PHE A 409 -0.70 -5.99 1.18
N LEU A 410 -0.10 -6.64 2.21
CA LEU A 410 -0.51 -6.46 3.59
C LEU A 410 0.64 -6.76 4.57
N ILE A 411 0.78 -5.91 5.61
CA ILE A 411 1.59 -6.18 6.81
C ILE A 411 0.68 -6.01 8.03
N THR A 412 0.43 -7.11 8.75
CA THR A 412 -0.33 -7.10 10.01
C THR A 412 0.38 -7.87 11.13
N ASP A 413 1.44 -8.62 10.80
CA ASP A 413 2.19 -9.39 11.81
C ASP A 413 3.01 -8.45 12.70
N LYS A 414 2.79 -8.59 14.02
CA LYS A 414 3.47 -7.75 15.02
C LYS A 414 4.98 -7.99 15.06
N ASN A 415 5.42 -9.25 14.94
CA ASN A 415 6.84 -9.57 15.03
C ASN A 415 7.63 -9.03 13.83
N VAL A 416 7.05 -9.06 12.63
CA VAL A 416 7.61 -8.43 11.44
C VAL A 416 7.67 -6.91 11.63
N THR A 417 6.60 -6.30 12.15
CA THR A 417 6.53 -4.86 12.42
C THR A 417 7.60 -4.43 13.41
N ASP A 418 7.72 -5.12 14.55
CA ASP A 418 8.72 -4.84 15.56
C ASP A 418 10.16 -5.03 15.02
N ALA A 419 10.39 -6.07 14.20
CA ALA A 419 11.68 -6.30 13.57
C ALA A 419 12.07 -5.17 12.59
N LEU A 420 11.12 -4.66 11.80
CA LEU A 420 11.32 -3.53 10.89
C LEU A 420 11.60 -2.23 11.66
N ILE A 421 10.86 -1.96 12.74
CA ILE A 421 11.10 -0.78 13.59
C ILE A 421 12.48 -0.86 14.22
N ASN A 422 12.89 -2.03 14.73
CA ASN A 422 14.23 -2.24 15.28
C ASN A 422 15.33 -2.09 14.21
N ALA A 423 15.11 -2.56 12.98
CA ALA A 423 16.04 -2.35 11.87
C ALA A 423 16.15 -0.86 11.52
N LYS A 424 15.03 -0.13 11.51
CA LYS A 424 15.01 1.33 11.31
C LYS A 424 15.79 2.07 12.39
N ASN A 425 15.67 1.66 13.65
CA ASN A 425 16.43 2.24 14.78
C ASN A 425 17.94 1.97 14.68
N ARG A 426 18.36 0.91 14.00
CA ARG A 426 19.76 0.64 13.66
C ARG A 426 20.29 1.49 12.49
N GLY A 427 19.44 2.27 11.83
CA GLY A 427 19.80 3.13 10.69
C GLY A 427 19.55 2.50 9.32
N VAL A 428 18.89 1.34 9.22
CA VAL A 428 18.54 0.72 7.95
C VAL A 428 17.53 1.58 7.20
N ASP A 429 17.72 1.80 5.89
CA ASP A 429 16.77 2.51 5.01
C ASP A 429 15.63 1.58 4.65
N ILE A 430 14.42 1.87 5.13
CA ILE A 430 13.24 1.02 4.88
C ILE A 430 12.21 1.78 4.05
N LYS A 431 11.84 1.21 2.89
CA LYS A 431 10.79 1.70 2.01
C LYS A 431 9.76 0.61 1.76
N ILE A 432 8.49 0.97 1.86
CA ILE A 432 7.38 0.05 1.66
C ILE A 432 6.40 0.66 0.66
N ILE A 433 6.02 -0.10 -0.36
CA ILE A 433 4.84 0.19 -1.18
C ILE A 433 3.73 -0.74 -0.70
N ALA A 434 2.70 -0.17 -0.09
CA ALA A 434 1.55 -0.90 0.43
C ALA A 434 0.34 -0.72 -0.49
N ASP A 435 -0.49 -1.73 -0.56
CA ASP A 435 -1.77 -1.70 -1.27
C ASP A 435 -2.73 -0.70 -0.64
N ALA A 436 -3.45 0.06 -1.47
CA ALA A 436 -4.35 1.14 -1.03
C ALA A 436 -5.53 0.64 -0.21
N LEU A 437 -6.17 -0.47 -0.64
CA LEU A 437 -7.30 -1.06 0.07
C LEU A 437 -6.89 -1.55 1.45
N ASN A 438 -5.77 -2.27 1.51
CA ASN A 438 -5.29 -2.85 2.77
C ASN A 438 -4.63 -1.84 3.71
N ALA A 439 -4.14 -0.70 3.19
CA ALA A 439 -3.66 0.38 4.04
C ALA A 439 -4.78 0.97 4.92
N SER A 440 -6.03 0.90 4.49
CA SER A 440 -7.20 1.37 5.24
C SER A 440 -7.74 0.33 6.24
N ALA A 441 -7.28 -0.92 6.18
CA ALA A 441 -7.75 -2.00 7.05
C ALA A 441 -7.33 -1.75 8.52
N ILE A 442 -8.24 -2.06 9.46
CA ILE A 442 -8.08 -1.77 10.90
C ILE A 442 -6.84 -2.43 11.52
N HIS A 443 -6.41 -3.57 11.01
CA HIS A 443 -5.24 -4.31 11.50
C HIS A 443 -3.95 -3.98 10.76
N SER A 444 -4.00 -3.10 9.75
CA SER A 444 -2.82 -2.74 8.96
C SER A 444 -1.80 -1.97 9.80
N LYS A 445 -0.53 -2.34 9.63
CA LYS A 445 0.59 -1.77 10.40
C LYS A 445 1.27 -0.57 9.72
N HIS A 446 0.78 -0.14 8.55
CA HIS A 446 1.39 0.97 7.80
C HIS A 446 1.46 2.28 8.60
N LYS A 447 0.43 2.59 9.40
CA LYS A 447 0.41 3.78 10.26
C LYS A 447 1.47 3.70 11.36
N GLU A 448 1.54 2.57 12.07
CA GLU A 448 2.54 2.32 13.10
C GLU A 448 3.97 2.39 12.52
N LEU A 449 4.20 1.83 11.34
CA LEU A 449 5.48 1.89 10.64
C LEU A 449 5.86 3.33 10.27
N ARG A 450 4.93 4.13 9.72
CA ARG A 450 5.15 5.55 9.43
C ARG A 450 5.48 6.36 10.68
N GLU A 451 4.76 6.13 11.78
CA GLU A 451 5.00 6.79 13.07
C GLU A 451 6.39 6.51 13.64
N ASN A 452 6.98 5.38 13.29
CA ASN A 452 8.35 5.01 13.63
C ASN A 452 9.39 5.37 12.57
N GLY A 453 9.03 6.27 11.62
CA GLY A 453 9.96 6.85 10.64
C GLY A 453 10.30 5.95 9.46
N ILE A 454 9.54 4.88 9.23
CA ILE A 454 9.64 4.05 8.02
C ILE A 454 8.84 4.72 6.90
N LEU A 455 9.42 4.76 5.69
CA LEU A 455 8.76 5.36 4.54
C LEU A 455 7.76 4.36 3.92
N VAL A 456 6.47 4.61 4.09
CA VAL A 456 5.40 3.78 3.53
C VAL A 456 4.56 4.62 2.58
N LYS A 457 4.65 4.35 1.28
CA LYS A 457 3.71 4.84 0.27
C LYS A 457 2.57 3.86 0.11
N THR A 458 1.34 4.35 0.03
CA THR A 458 0.25 3.57 -0.54
C THR A 458 0.27 3.76 -2.04
N GLU A 459 0.15 2.66 -2.79
CA GLU A 459 0.02 2.78 -4.24
C GLU A 459 -1.30 3.47 -4.61
N ASN A 460 -1.38 4.03 -5.82
CA ASN A 460 -2.54 4.78 -6.31
C ASN A 460 -2.87 4.45 -7.76
N TYR A 461 -2.85 3.17 -8.08
CA TYR A 461 -3.27 2.62 -9.35
C TYR A 461 -4.55 1.78 -9.17
N ALA A 462 -5.28 1.57 -10.26
CA ALA A 462 -6.47 0.73 -10.27
C ALA A 462 -6.18 -0.72 -9.81
N GLY A 463 -5.11 -1.31 -10.33
CA GLY A 463 -4.66 -2.65 -9.91
C GLY A 463 -3.94 -2.64 -8.56
N LYS A 464 -4.08 -3.73 -7.82
CA LYS A 464 -3.54 -3.88 -6.46
C LYS A 464 -2.02 -4.05 -6.45
N MET A 465 -1.36 -3.54 -5.41
CA MET A 465 -0.02 -3.98 -5.02
C MET A 465 -0.12 -5.39 -4.41
N HIS A 466 -0.20 -6.40 -5.26
CA HIS A 466 -0.45 -7.78 -4.82
C HIS A 466 0.83 -8.60 -4.55
N SER A 467 2.02 -8.04 -4.72
CA SER A 467 3.28 -8.66 -4.33
C SER A 467 3.34 -8.92 -2.81
N LYS A 468 4.08 -9.93 -2.42
CA LYS A 468 4.42 -10.27 -1.03
C LYS A 468 5.91 -10.54 -0.99
N SER A 469 6.67 -9.45 -1.13
CA SER A 469 8.10 -9.54 -1.39
C SER A 469 8.93 -8.61 -0.52
N MET A 470 10.22 -8.94 -0.39
CA MET A 470 11.18 -8.13 0.34
C MET A 470 12.55 -8.23 -0.34
N ILE A 471 13.23 -7.09 -0.46
CA ILE A 471 14.59 -7.01 -1.01
C ILE A 471 15.51 -6.45 0.07
N ILE A 472 16.62 -7.11 0.35
CA ILE A 472 17.52 -6.75 1.46
C ILE A 472 18.96 -6.70 0.97
N ASP A 473 19.63 -5.55 1.15
CA ASP A 473 21.08 -5.35 1.07
C ASP A 473 21.75 -5.80 -0.24
N ASP A 474 21.07 -5.70 -1.41
CA ASP A 474 21.57 -6.26 -2.67
C ASP A 474 21.98 -7.75 -2.56
N MET A 475 21.37 -8.50 -1.69
CA MET A 475 21.76 -9.88 -1.40
C MET A 475 20.58 -10.85 -1.32
N TYR A 476 19.50 -10.45 -0.68
CA TYR A 476 18.36 -11.35 -0.46
C TYR A 476 17.10 -10.80 -1.13
N THR A 477 16.35 -11.72 -1.71
CA THR A 477 15.01 -11.48 -2.25
C THR A 477 14.04 -12.49 -1.67
N VAL A 478 12.88 -12.04 -1.23
CA VAL A 478 11.77 -12.87 -0.74
C VAL A 478 10.64 -12.77 -1.76
N ILE A 479 10.13 -13.91 -2.23
CA ILE A 479 8.98 -14.00 -3.15
C ILE A 479 8.09 -15.15 -2.67
N GLY A 480 6.77 -14.96 -2.69
CA GLY A 480 5.84 -16.04 -2.35
C GLY A 480 4.37 -15.61 -2.40
N SER A 481 3.53 -16.52 -1.95
CA SER A 481 2.08 -16.27 -1.81
C SER A 481 1.73 -15.57 -0.50
N MET A 482 2.62 -15.62 0.49
CA MET A 482 2.38 -15.33 1.88
C MET A 482 2.32 -13.84 2.19
N ASN A 483 1.17 -13.37 2.64
CA ASN A 483 1.05 -12.05 3.27
C ASN A 483 1.83 -12.02 4.60
N PHE A 484 2.45 -10.89 4.92
CA PHE A 484 3.16 -10.71 6.19
C PHE A 484 2.17 -10.51 7.34
N SER A 485 1.43 -11.57 7.64
CA SER A 485 0.30 -11.58 8.59
C SER A 485 0.35 -12.78 9.53
N ASN A 486 -0.35 -12.65 10.66
CA ASN A 486 -0.49 -13.77 11.60
C ASN A 486 -1.23 -14.96 10.97
N SER A 487 -2.21 -14.73 10.11
CA SER A 487 -2.90 -15.84 9.40
C SER A 487 -1.97 -16.53 8.41
N GLY A 488 -1.14 -15.78 7.67
CA GLY A 488 -0.11 -16.33 6.79
C GLY A 488 0.90 -17.19 7.55
N GLU A 489 1.33 -16.76 8.74
CA GLU A 489 2.31 -17.49 9.57
C GLU A 489 1.75 -18.76 10.23
N ASN A 490 0.48 -18.69 10.71
CA ASN A 490 -0.02 -19.66 11.67
C ASN A 490 -1.23 -20.49 11.20
N LYS A 491 -1.88 -20.09 10.10
CA LYS A 491 -3.17 -20.66 9.70
C LYS A 491 -3.22 -21.14 8.26
N ASN A 492 -2.82 -20.25 7.32
CA ASN A 492 -3.00 -20.49 5.89
C ASN A 492 -1.97 -21.46 5.33
N ASP A 493 -2.34 -22.13 4.24
CA ASP A 493 -1.39 -22.83 3.39
C ASP A 493 -0.72 -21.82 2.45
N GLU A 494 0.54 -21.52 2.69
CA GLU A 494 1.32 -20.53 1.95
C GLU A 494 2.69 -21.10 1.59
N ASN A 495 3.32 -20.50 0.59
CA ASN A 495 4.74 -20.74 0.30
C ASN A 495 5.54 -19.45 0.22
N LEU A 496 6.83 -19.57 0.48
CA LEU A 496 7.78 -18.48 0.45
C LEU A 496 9.15 -18.99 0.01
N VAL A 497 9.78 -18.29 -0.93
CA VAL A 497 11.13 -18.56 -1.41
C VAL A 497 12.03 -17.41 -1.01
N ILE A 498 13.10 -17.72 -0.29
CA ILE A 498 14.19 -16.79 0.01
C ILE A 498 15.33 -17.08 -0.96
N ILE A 499 15.70 -16.10 -1.75
CA ILE A 499 16.75 -16.18 -2.76
C ILE A 499 17.93 -15.36 -2.25
N LYS A 500 19.09 -16.01 -2.11
CA LYS A 500 20.37 -15.34 -1.87
C LYS A 500 21.11 -15.21 -3.20
N ASP A 501 21.01 -14.06 -3.84
CA ASP A 501 21.67 -13.74 -5.11
C ASP A 501 21.68 -12.23 -5.33
N SER A 502 22.87 -11.66 -5.59
CA SER A 502 23.02 -10.21 -5.68
C SER A 502 22.48 -9.62 -6.98
N GLU A 503 22.50 -10.34 -8.09
CA GLU A 503 21.98 -9.85 -9.38
C GLU A 503 20.46 -9.83 -9.38
N ILE A 504 19.84 -10.90 -8.84
CA ILE A 504 18.39 -10.97 -8.63
C ILE A 504 17.92 -9.86 -7.68
N ALA A 505 18.62 -9.67 -6.57
CA ALA A 505 18.27 -8.63 -5.60
C ALA A 505 18.37 -7.23 -6.22
N LYS A 506 19.42 -6.94 -6.99
CA LYS A 506 19.59 -5.66 -7.71
C LYS A 506 18.53 -5.46 -8.79
N PHE A 507 18.19 -6.51 -9.53
CA PHE A 507 17.14 -6.46 -10.54
C PHE A 507 15.79 -6.08 -9.90
N TYR A 508 15.39 -6.77 -8.82
CA TYR A 508 14.15 -6.47 -8.12
C TYR A 508 14.18 -5.09 -7.46
N LYS A 509 15.32 -4.68 -6.88
CA LYS A 509 15.49 -3.33 -6.33
C LYS A 509 15.20 -2.25 -7.39
N ASN A 510 15.73 -2.41 -8.61
CA ASN A 510 15.51 -1.45 -9.69
C ASN A 510 14.03 -1.36 -10.08
N PHE A 511 13.32 -2.49 -10.13
CA PHE A 511 11.88 -2.51 -10.38
C PHE A 511 11.11 -1.85 -9.23
N PHE A 512 11.44 -2.14 -7.97
CA PHE A 512 10.85 -1.48 -6.81
C PHE A 512 11.06 0.04 -6.84
N LEU A 513 12.28 0.50 -7.11
CA LEU A 513 12.61 1.94 -7.15
C LEU A 513 11.90 2.64 -8.31
N TYR A 514 11.73 1.96 -9.44
CA TYR A 514 10.91 2.46 -10.54
C TYR A 514 9.45 2.67 -10.09
N GLN A 515 8.81 1.68 -9.49
CA GLN A 515 7.45 1.81 -8.96
C GLN A 515 7.37 2.89 -7.88
N TRP A 516 8.35 2.93 -6.99
CA TRP A 516 8.45 3.95 -5.94
C TRP A 516 8.47 5.37 -6.52
N SER A 517 9.19 5.59 -7.62
CA SER A 517 9.29 6.89 -8.29
C SER A 517 7.98 7.31 -9.00
N ARG A 518 7.14 6.34 -9.37
CA ARG A 518 5.85 6.58 -10.02
C ARG A 518 4.72 6.96 -9.06
N ILE A 519 4.88 6.63 -7.79
CA ILE A 519 3.92 6.94 -6.72
C ILE A 519 4.33 8.26 -6.08
N ASP A 520 3.42 9.26 -6.06
CA ASP A 520 3.69 10.58 -5.51
C ASP A 520 4.04 10.51 -4.02
N ASP A 521 4.96 11.38 -3.57
CA ASP A 521 5.40 11.46 -2.17
C ASP A 521 4.27 11.87 -1.20
N LYS A 522 3.16 12.43 -1.69
CA LYS A 522 1.97 12.69 -0.85
C LYS A 522 1.49 11.42 -0.14
N TRP A 523 1.62 10.27 -0.79
CA TRP A 523 1.18 8.98 -0.28
C TRP A 523 2.09 8.41 0.82
N LEU A 524 3.15 9.09 1.18
CA LEU A 524 3.90 8.86 2.42
C LEU A 524 3.14 9.30 3.67
N LYS A 525 2.20 10.20 3.53
CA LYS A 525 1.45 10.83 4.62
C LYS A 525 -0.04 10.53 4.56
N LEU A 526 -0.58 10.43 3.36
CA LEU A 526 -1.97 10.14 3.06
C LEU A 526 -2.09 8.69 2.60
N ASN A 527 -3.31 8.15 2.63
CA ASN A 527 -3.62 6.89 1.96
C ASN A 527 -4.38 7.20 0.68
N ALA A 528 -3.95 6.62 -0.44
CA ALA A 528 -4.74 6.58 -1.65
C ALA A 528 -6.03 5.79 -1.38
N ARG A 529 -7.11 6.10 -2.07
CA ARG A 529 -8.31 5.27 -2.08
C ARG A 529 -8.10 4.15 -3.09
N ALA A 530 -8.58 2.96 -2.78
CA ALA A 530 -8.53 1.86 -3.76
C ALA A 530 -9.39 2.20 -4.99
N GLU A 531 -10.56 2.83 -4.76
CA GLU A 531 -11.41 3.41 -5.80
C GLU A 531 -11.58 4.90 -5.54
N GLY A 532 -11.41 5.74 -6.57
CA GLY A 532 -11.54 7.19 -6.48
C GLY A 532 -10.60 7.95 -7.42
N LYS A 533 -10.83 9.26 -7.54
CA LYS A 533 -10.04 10.17 -8.40
C LYS A 533 -8.53 10.19 -8.08
N ASP A 534 -8.16 9.71 -6.91
CA ASP A 534 -6.76 9.63 -6.47
C ASP A 534 -6.01 8.44 -7.06
N SER A 535 -6.72 7.41 -7.51
CA SER A 535 -6.16 6.17 -8.05
C SER A 535 -6.37 6.09 -9.56
N PHE A 536 -5.27 6.04 -10.30
CA PHE A 536 -5.29 6.05 -11.76
C PHE A 536 -6.01 4.83 -12.32
N GLY A 537 -7.08 5.09 -13.06
CA GLY A 537 -7.86 4.09 -13.78
C GLY A 537 -9.00 3.47 -12.97
N SER A 538 -9.00 3.54 -11.63
CA SER A 538 -9.97 2.86 -10.77
C SER A 538 -11.43 3.30 -10.98
N CYS A 539 -11.67 4.49 -11.54
CA CYS A 539 -13.00 4.98 -11.85
C CYS A 539 -13.48 4.64 -13.28
N SER A 540 -12.83 3.69 -13.98
CA SER A 540 -13.15 3.35 -15.38
C SER A 540 -12.68 1.96 -15.80
N ASP A 541 -12.37 1.08 -14.84
CA ASP A 541 -11.81 -0.25 -15.10
C ASP A 541 -12.87 -1.38 -15.06
N GLY A 542 -14.08 -1.09 -14.57
CA GLY A 542 -15.17 -2.04 -14.45
C GLY A 542 -15.03 -2.96 -13.23
N ILE A 543 -14.24 -2.56 -12.23
CA ILE A 543 -14.01 -3.31 -10.99
C ILE A 543 -14.46 -2.45 -9.80
N ASP A 544 -15.19 -3.04 -8.87
CA ASP A 544 -15.37 -2.50 -7.52
C ASP A 544 -14.05 -2.70 -6.75
N ASN A 545 -13.17 -1.68 -6.77
CA ASN A 545 -11.80 -1.80 -6.23
C ASN A 545 -11.77 -1.75 -4.70
N ASN A 546 -12.79 -1.15 -4.07
CA ASN A 546 -12.89 -0.97 -2.63
C ASN A 546 -13.88 -1.94 -1.96
N TYR A 547 -14.63 -2.74 -2.74
CA TYR A 547 -15.61 -3.73 -2.31
C TYR A 547 -16.80 -3.15 -1.52
N ASP A 548 -17.25 -1.95 -1.85
CA ASP A 548 -18.43 -1.33 -1.24
C ASP A 548 -19.75 -1.61 -2.01
N GLY A 549 -19.67 -2.30 -3.15
CA GLY A 549 -20.79 -2.67 -4.01
C GLY A 549 -21.10 -1.66 -5.12
N LEU A 550 -20.33 -0.58 -5.23
CA LEU A 550 -20.42 0.42 -6.28
C LEU A 550 -19.21 0.31 -7.21
N THR A 551 -19.38 0.56 -8.51
CA THR A 551 -18.31 0.39 -9.48
C THR A 551 -18.10 1.66 -10.27
N ASP A 552 -16.84 2.07 -10.44
CA ASP A 552 -16.47 3.20 -11.28
C ASP A 552 -17.22 4.49 -10.89
N MET A 553 -17.94 5.09 -11.85
CA MET A 553 -18.71 6.33 -11.65
C MET A 553 -19.97 6.18 -10.77
N GLU A 554 -20.32 4.97 -10.35
CA GLU A 554 -21.35 4.76 -9.32
C GLU A 554 -20.82 5.11 -7.94
N ASP A 555 -19.51 4.89 -7.68
CA ASP A 555 -18.85 5.26 -6.42
C ASP A 555 -18.78 6.79 -6.27
N PRO A 556 -19.23 7.35 -5.12
CA PRO A 556 -19.09 8.77 -4.80
C PRO A 556 -17.64 9.26 -4.79
N ALA A 557 -16.64 8.41 -4.55
CA ALA A 557 -15.23 8.77 -4.55
C ALA A 557 -14.70 9.05 -5.97
N CYS A 558 -15.41 8.57 -6.99
CA CYS A 558 -15.15 8.83 -8.40
C CYS A 558 -15.85 10.09 -8.94
N LYS A 559 -16.80 10.66 -8.21
CA LYS A 559 -17.54 11.89 -8.53
C LYS A 559 -16.86 13.11 -7.93
#